data_535f228ca5daf72677d05461bf4fd95c
#
_entry.id   535f228ca5daf72677d05461bf4fd95c
#
_cell.length_a   1.000
_cell.length_b   1.000
_cell.length_c   1.000
_cell.angle_alpha   90.00
_cell.angle_beta   90.00
_cell.angle_gamma   90.00
#
_symmetry.space_group_name_H-M   'P 1'
#
loop_
_entity.id
_entity.type
_entity.pdbx_description
1 polymer ?
#
loop_
_entity_poly.entity_id
_entity_poly.type
_entity_poly.pdbx_seq_one_letter_code
_entity_poly.pdbx_strand_id
1 'polypeptide(L)'
;MTTETRLRIAMQKSGRLSDDTQALFKRCGLKINVSDRRLLAHVANMPIDIMRVRSSDIPGLIMDGVCDLGIVGDNTLEEEELARALIGSNNNYIRTTQLDFGGCRFSIAMPEEFEYTGLKCLDGLRFATTYPQLLKRFAKENGINVEFCLLKGSVEVAPRVGLADGICDLVSTGATLEANGLKEVAEVFRSKASLIQRSDTLGAEKQAILDTLLPRVHGVMKAKESKYIMLHAPKDKVAEVSTLMPGTETPTILPLAGREDMVAVHVVATETFFWETMEDLKALGCHSILVMPIEKMMG
;
A
#
# COMPACT_ATOMS: atom_id res chain seq x y z
N MET A 1 -2.71 -13.74 37.86
CA MET A 1 -2.42 -13.98 36.43
C MET A 1 -2.06 -12.64 35.80
N THR A 2 -0.78 -12.38 35.57
CA THR A 2 -0.35 -11.20 34.80
C THR A 2 -0.86 -11.39 33.37
N THR A 3 -1.81 -10.58 32.96
CA THR A 3 -2.25 -10.57 31.56
C THR A 3 -1.07 -10.13 30.74
N GLU A 4 -0.59 -11.03 29.87
CA GLU A 4 0.48 -10.73 28.92
C GLU A 4 0.14 -9.47 28.12
N THR A 5 1.03 -8.49 28.11
CA THR A 5 0.84 -7.25 27.33
C THR A 5 0.87 -7.56 25.85
N ARG A 6 -0.19 -7.23 25.12
CA ARG A 6 -0.34 -7.54 23.70
C ARG A 6 -0.46 -6.27 22.86
N LEU A 7 0.23 -6.25 21.72
CA LEU A 7 0.13 -5.18 20.72
C LEU A 7 -1.16 -5.35 19.92
N ARG A 8 -1.99 -4.32 19.82
CA ARG A 8 -3.24 -4.37 19.06
C ARG A 8 -3.07 -3.72 17.69
N ILE A 9 -3.40 -4.48 16.64
CA ILE A 9 -3.34 -4.01 15.26
C ILE A 9 -4.74 -4.04 14.66
N ALA A 10 -5.23 -2.88 14.22
CA ALA A 10 -6.49 -2.78 13.48
C ALA A 10 -6.26 -3.03 11.98
N MET A 11 -7.13 -3.84 11.37
CA MET A 11 -7.15 -4.07 9.92
C MET A 11 -8.56 -4.21 9.39
N GLN A 12 -8.73 -4.01 8.10
CA GLN A 12 -10.01 -4.20 7.44
C GLN A 12 -10.49 -5.66 7.56
N LYS A 13 -11.80 -5.86 7.84
CA LYS A 13 -12.38 -7.18 8.07
C LYS A 13 -12.41 -8.06 6.82
N SER A 14 -12.71 -7.49 5.65
CA SER A 14 -12.91 -8.20 4.40
C SER A 14 -12.59 -7.32 3.19
N GLY A 15 -12.42 -7.93 2.02
CA GLY A 15 -12.07 -7.25 0.78
C GLY A 15 -10.57 -7.19 0.53
N ARG A 16 -10.17 -6.67 -0.63
CA ARG A 16 -8.81 -6.72 -1.15
C ARG A 16 -7.75 -6.23 -0.15
N LEU A 17 -7.99 -5.10 0.52
CA LEU A 17 -7.05 -4.59 1.53
C LEU A 17 -6.87 -5.56 2.71
N SER A 18 -7.94 -6.28 3.10
CA SER A 18 -7.86 -7.33 4.13
C SER A 18 -6.97 -8.49 3.67
N ASP A 19 -7.15 -8.93 2.42
CA ASP A 19 -6.43 -10.08 1.86
C ASP A 19 -4.94 -9.77 1.71
N ASP A 20 -4.61 -8.58 1.19
CA ASP A 20 -3.23 -8.08 1.07
C ASP A 20 -2.57 -7.94 2.44
N THR A 21 -3.29 -7.43 3.44
CA THR A 21 -2.80 -7.29 4.83
C THR A 21 -2.50 -8.66 5.45
N GLN A 22 -3.39 -9.64 5.25
CA GLN A 22 -3.17 -11.01 5.74
C GLN A 22 -1.97 -11.65 5.05
N ALA A 23 -1.81 -11.45 3.74
CA ALA A 23 -0.66 -11.92 2.99
C ALA A 23 0.66 -11.31 3.51
N LEU A 24 0.68 -9.99 3.79
CA LEU A 24 1.81 -9.31 4.40
C LEU A 24 2.15 -9.95 5.75
N PHE A 25 1.19 -10.06 6.67
CA PHE A 25 1.41 -10.63 8.00
C PHE A 25 1.90 -12.08 7.94
N LYS A 26 1.36 -12.89 7.04
CA LYS A 26 1.82 -14.26 6.80
C LYS A 26 3.29 -14.28 6.37
N ARG A 27 3.69 -13.39 5.45
CA ARG A 27 5.09 -13.24 5.02
C ARG A 27 6.00 -12.73 6.14
N CYS A 28 5.49 -11.89 7.04
CA CYS A 28 6.19 -11.48 8.27
C CYS A 28 6.30 -12.61 9.33
N GLY A 29 5.73 -13.78 9.04
CA GLY A 29 5.80 -14.95 9.93
C GLY A 29 4.77 -14.95 11.05
N LEU A 30 3.72 -14.12 11.00
CA LEU A 30 2.63 -14.14 11.96
C LEU A 30 1.69 -15.32 11.69
N LYS A 31 1.44 -16.13 12.71
CA LYS A 31 0.48 -17.24 12.66
C LYS A 31 -0.87 -16.77 13.22
N ILE A 32 -1.72 -16.24 12.32
CA ILE A 32 -3.01 -15.68 12.70
C ILE A 32 -4.08 -16.77 12.56
N ASN A 33 -4.74 -17.10 13.66
CA ASN A 33 -5.90 -17.98 13.65
C ASN A 33 -7.16 -17.15 13.41
N VAL A 34 -7.49 -16.95 12.15
CA VAL A 34 -8.68 -16.19 11.74
C VAL A 34 -9.90 -17.10 11.74
N SER A 35 -10.91 -16.73 12.51
CA SER A 35 -12.28 -17.23 12.36
C SER A 35 -13.13 -16.12 11.77
N ASP A 36 -13.87 -16.40 10.69
CA ASP A 36 -14.67 -15.38 9.99
C ASP A 36 -15.74 -14.69 10.87
N ARG A 37 -16.13 -15.35 11.96
CA ARG A 37 -17.12 -14.82 12.91
C ARG A 37 -16.52 -13.96 14.01
N ARG A 38 -15.21 -13.95 14.22
CA ARG A 38 -14.55 -13.19 15.30
C ARG A 38 -13.96 -11.89 14.79
N LEU A 39 -14.25 -10.80 15.48
CA LEU A 39 -13.66 -9.49 15.23
C LEU A 39 -12.25 -9.36 15.80
N LEU A 40 -11.91 -10.16 16.82
CA LEU A 40 -10.60 -10.21 17.44
C LEU A 40 -9.96 -11.57 17.17
N ALA A 41 -8.76 -11.58 16.59
CA ALA A 41 -7.95 -12.76 16.36
C ALA A 41 -6.61 -12.63 17.10
N HIS A 42 -6.16 -13.71 17.73
CA HIS A 42 -4.86 -13.75 18.41
C HIS A 42 -3.80 -14.34 17.48
N VAL A 43 -2.62 -13.73 17.48
CA VAL A 43 -1.45 -14.29 16.81
C VAL A 43 -0.83 -15.34 17.74
N ALA A 44 -0.66 -16.56 17.22
CA ALA A 44 -0.25 -17.71 18.05
C ALA A 44 1.22 -17.66 18.50
N ASN A 45 2.09 -17.00 17.73
CA ASN A 45 3.53 -17.00 17.92
C ASN A 45 4.13 -15.62 18.28
N MET A 46 3.30 -14.62 18.50
CA MET A 46 3.70 -13.30 18.99
C MET A 46 2.58 -12.73 19.86
N PRO A 47 2.88 -11.90 20.87
CA PRO A 47 1.85 -11.27 21.70
C PRO A 47 1.17 -10.12 20.95
N ILE A 48 0.46 -10.44 19.88
CA ILE A 48 -0.24 -9.52 19.01
C ILE A 48 -1.70 -9.94 18.89
N ASP A 49 -2.59 -8.95 18.94
CA ASP A 49 -4.01 -9.09 18.69
C ASP A 49 -4.40 -8.34 17.43
N ILE A 50 -5.10 -9.00 16.54
CA ILE A 50 -5.62 -8.40 15.29
C ILE A 50 -7.09 -8.06 15.47
N MET A 51 -7.43 -6.78 15.39
CA MET A 51 -8.80 -6.30 15.42
C MET A 51 -9.30 -6.10 13.98
N ARG A 52 -10.33 -6.85 13.59
CA ARG A 52 -10.93 -6.85 12.25
C ARG A 52 -12.18 -5.97 12.25
N VAL A 53 -12.08 -4.78 11.67
CA VAL A 53 -13.11 -3.74 11.70
C VAL A 53 -13.44 -3.22 10.30
N ARG A 54 -14.34 -2.25 10.19
CA ARG A 54 -14.55 -1.51 8.95
C ARG A 54 -13.35 -0.61 8.69
N SER A 55 -13.01 -0.41 7.42
CA SER A 55 -11.91 0.48 7.02
C SER A 55 -12.04 1.88 7.61
N SER A 56 -13.27 2.43 7.62
CA SER A 56 -13.59 3.75 8.19
C SER A 56 -13.33 3.89 9.69
N ASP A 57 -13.30 2.77 10.43
CA ASP A 57 -13.16 2.82 11.89
C ASP A 57 -11.67 2.81 12.31
N ILE A 58 -10.78 2.36 11.40
CA ILE A 58 -9.36 2.14 11.73
C ILE A 58 -8.66 3.44 12.16
N PRO A 59 -8.77 4.57 11.42
CA PRO A 59 -8.09 5.80 11.84
C PRO A 59 -8.53 6.26 13.22
N GLY A 60 -9.84 6.25 13.50
CA GLY A 60 -10.38 6.61 14.80
C GLY A 60 -9.84 5.76 15.93
N LEU A 61 -9.78 4.44 15.76
CA LEU A 61 -9.22 3.52 16.76
C LEU A 61 -7.75 3.79 17.08
N ILE A 62 -6.98 4.29 16.12
CA ILE A 62 -5.57 4.68 16.30
C ILE A 62 -5.47 6.03 17.00
N MET A 63 -6.16 7.05 16.50
CA MET A 63 -6.12 8.42 17.02
C MET A 63 -6.67 8.51 18.46
N ASP A 64 -7.64 7.64 18.82
CA ASP A 64 -8.20 7.54 20.16
C ASP A 64 -7.43 6.56 21.07
N GLY A 65 -6.32 5.98 20.59
CA GLY A 65 -5.44 5.11 21.37
C GLY A 65 -6.03 3.73 21.75
N VAL A 66 -7.10 3.30 21.08
CA VAL A 66 -7.73 1.98 21.31
C VAL A 66 -6.89 0.85 20.71
N CYS A 67 -6.32 1.10 19.53
CA CYS A 67 -5.33 0.23 18.89
C CYS A 67 -3.97 0.91 18.82
N ASP A 68 -2.91 0.09 18.81
CA ASP A 68 -1.54 0.57 18.78
C ASP A 68 -1.07 0.84 17.33
N LEU A 69 -1.49 -0.04 16.40
CA LEU A 69 -1.19 0.05 14.97
C LEU A 69 -2.46 -0.15 14.15
N GLY A 70 -2.43 0.37 12.91
CA GLY A 70 -3.51 0.15 11.94
C GLY A 70 -2.99 0.07 10.51
N ILE A 71 -3.61 -0.79 9.69
CA ILE A 71 -3.39 -0.79 8.23
C ILE A 71 -4.65 -0.25 7.58
N VAL A 72 -4.51 0.86 6.86
CA VAL A 72 -5.62 1.63 6.30
C VAL A 72 -5.22 2.27 4.97
N GLY A 73 -6.18 2.49 4.08
CA GLY A 73 -5.97 3.28 2.87
C GLY A 73 -5.80 4.76 3.20
N ASP A 74 -4.89 5.44 2.53
CA ASP A 74 -4.61 6.87 2.75
C ASP A 74 -5.85 7.74 2.52
N ASN A 75 -6.75 7.34 1.60
CA ASN A 75 -8.04 8.00 1.39
C ASN A 75 -8.92 8.01 2.65
N THR A 76 -9.01 6.89 3.35
CA THR A 76 -9.80 6.77 4.58
C THR A 76 -9.12 7.50 5.75
N LEU A 77 -7.80 7.45 5.80
CA LEU A 77 -7.01 8.13 6.82
C LEU A 77 -7.13 9.65 6.72
N GLU A 78 -6.95 10.21 5.53
CA GLU A 78 -7.04 11.65 5.32
C GLU A 78 -8.48 12.17 5.44
N GLU A 79 -9.49 11.41 5.02
CA GLU A 79 -10.89 11.77 5.24
C GLU A 79 -11.19 11.94 6.73
N GLU A 80 -10.75 10.99 7.58
CA GLU A 80 -10.95 11.07 9.03
C GLU A 80 -10.14 12.19 9.66
N GLU A 81 -8.89 12.40 9.22
CA GLU A 81 -8.04 13.49 9.69
C GLU A 81 -8.69 14.86 9.43
N LEU A 82 -9.19 15.08 8.21
CA LEU A 82 -9.91 16.30 7.83
C LEU A 82 -11.21 16.45 8.63
N ALA A 83 -11.98 15.39 8.82
CA ALA A 83 -13.23 15.43 9.57
C ALA A 83 -12.97 15.78 11.03
N ARG A 84 -11.96 15.20 11.68
CA ARG A 84 -11.59 15.48 13.07
C ARG A 84 -11.07 16.90 13.25
N ALA A 85 -10.29 17.40 12.31
CA ALA A 85 -9.79 18.78 12.33
C ALA A 85 -10.94 19.81 12.36
N LEU A 86 -12.05 19.56 11.66
CA LEU A 86 -13.22 20.46 11.64
C LEU A 86 -13.90 20.59 13.00
N ILE A 87 -13.87 19.56 13.84
CA ILE A 87 -14.53 19.54 15.15
C ILE A 87 -13.53 19.66 16.31
N GLY A 88 -12.25 19.88 16.03
CA GLY A 88 -11.20 20.03 17.05
C GLY A 88 -10.91 18.75 17.83
N SER A 89 -11.23 17.57 17.29
CA SER A 89 -10.91 16.29 17.91
C SER A 89 -9.45 15.88 17.64
N ASN A 90 -8.91 14.98 18.49
CA ASN A 90 -7.57 14.43 18.29
C ASN A 90 -7.46 13.73 16.94
N ASN A 91 -6.55 14.16 16.10
CA ASN A 91 -6.24 13.59 14.80
C ASN A 91 -4.75 13.22 14.65
N ASN A 92 -4.04 13.06 15.77
CA ASN A 92 -2.61 12.75 15.78
C ASN A 92 -2.38 11.25 15.60
N TYR A 93 -1.46 10.93 14.72
CA TYR A 93 -0.94 9.58 14.48
C TYR A 93 0.48 9.68 13.93
N ILE A 94 1.17 8.55 13.88
CA ILE A 94 2.48 8.42 13.24
C ILE A 94 2.30 7.53 12.01
N ARG A 95 2.61 8.05 10.82
CA ARG A 95 2.71 7.23 9.61
C ARG A 95 4.05 6.47 9.65
N THR A 96 3.99 5.18 9.96
CA THR A 96 5.20 4.36 10.13
C THR A 96 5.81 3.98 8.78
N THR A 97 4.99 3.51 7.84
CA THR A 97 5.44 3.20 6.49
C THR A 97 4.26 3.14 5.51
N GLN A 98 4.49 3.54 4.28
CA GLN A 98 3.56 3.30 3.17
C GLN A 98 3.78 1.88 2.65
N LEU A 99 2.70 1.14 2.39
CA LEU A 99 2.74 -0.23 1.91
C LEU A 99 2.65 -0.27 0.37
N ASP A 100 3.08 -1.37 -0.23
CA ASP A 100 3.15 -1.57 -1.67
C ASP A 100 1.85 -2.11 -2.31
N PHE A 101 0.74 -2.06 -1.56
CA PHE A 101 -0.57 -2.53 -2.01
C PHE A 101 -1.69 -1.53 -1.66
N GLY A 102 -2.93 -1.88 -2.00
CA GLY A 102 -4.10 -1.04 -1.76
C GLY A 102 -4.14 0.19 -2.67
N GLY A 103 -3.37 0.19 -3.77
CA GLY A 103 -3.34 1.31 -4.71
C GLY A 103 -4.69 1.52 -5.40
N CYS A 104 -5.21 2.76 -5.31
CA CYS A 104 -6.38 3.23 -6.03
C CYS A 104 -6.29 4.75 -6.19
N ARG A 105 -7.19 5.30 -7.02
CA ARG A 105 -7.38 6.74 -7.13
C ARG A 105 -8.79 7.11 -6.70
N PHE A 106 -8.93 8.21 -6.03
CA PHE A 106 -10.20 8.83 -5.72
C PHE A 106 -10.48 9.84 -6.82
N SER A 107 -11.55 9.65 -7.57
CA SER A 107 -11.77 10.37 -8.82
C SER A 107 -13.22 10.80 -8.97
N ILE A 108 -13.41 11.91 -9.68
CA ILE A 108 -14.71 12.37 -10.14
C ILE A 108 -15.04 11.60 -11.42
N ALA A 109 -16.26 11.02 -11.47
CA ALA A 109 -16.81 10.38 -12.63
C ALA A 109 -18.19 10.96 -12.97
N MET A 110 -18.43 11.16 -14.25
CA MET A 110 -19.66 11.74 -14.82
C MET A 110 -20.33 10.72 -15.74
N PRO A 111 -21.65 10.86 -16.00
CA PRO A 111 -22.30 10.11 -17.07
C PRO A 111 -21.54 10.21 -18.40
N GLU A 112 -21.55 9.15 -19.22
CA GLU A 112 -20.79 9.11 -20.47
C GLU A 112 -21.14 10.26 -21.43
N GLU A 113 -22.40 10.68 -21.44
CA GLU A 113 -22.92 11.79 -22.27
C GLU A 113 -22.49 13.18 -21.77
N PHE A 114 -21.94 13.30 -20.55
CA PHE A 114 -21.52 14.58 -20.02
C PHE A 114 -20.29 15.11 -20.79
N GLU A 115 -20.36 16.33 -21.29
CA GLU A 115 -19.26 16.99 -22.00
C GLU A 115 -18.30 17.63 -20.99
N TYR A 116 -17.18 16.97 -20.71
CA TYR A 116 -16.15 17.48 -19.81
C TYR A 116 -15.15 18.36 -20.57
N THR A 117 -15.13 19.64 -20.24
CA THR A 117 -14.24 20.66 -20.83
C THR A 117 -13.18 21.17 -19.84
N GLY A 118 -13.09 20.59 -18.66
CA GLY A 118 -12.16 20.96 -17.58
C GLY A 118 -12.89 21.17 -16.26
N LEU A 119 -12.13 21.40 -15.18
CA LEU A 119 -12.68 21.42 -13.82
C LEU A 119 -13.81 22.46 -13.62
N LYS A 120 -13.78 23.56 -14.36
CA LYS A 120 -14.81 24.61 -14.26
C LYS A 120 -16.21 24.16 -14.66
N CYS A 121 -16.36 23.17 -15.54
CA CYS A 121 -17.69 22.66 -15.87
C CYS A 121 -18.33 21.83 -14.75
N LEU A 122 -17.60 21.54 -13.67
CA LEU A 122 -18.09 20.83 -12.49
C LEU A 122 -18.63 21.81 -11.43
N ASP A 123 -18.46 23.12 -11.62
CA ASP A 123 -18.92 24.14 -10.66
C ASP A 123 -20.45 24.13 -10.52
N GLY A 124 -20.93 24.10 -9.28
CA GLY A 124 -22.36 24.04 -8.96
C GLY A 124 -22.99 22.65 -9.06
N LEU A 125 -22.25 21.63 -9.51
CA LEU A 125 -22.76 20.26 -9.62
C LEU A 125 -22.76 19.54 -8.27
N ARG A 126 -23.64 18.53 -8.18
CA ARG A 126 -23.80 17.66 -7.00
C ARG A 126 -23.17 16.29 -7.24
N PHE A 127 -22.31 15.87 -6.30
CA PHE A 127 -21.61 14.57 -6.36
C PHE A 127 -22.03 13.63 -5.23
N ALA A 128 -22.28 12.38 -5.56
CA ALA A 128 -22.40 11.33 -4.56
C ALA A 128 -21.01 10.83 -4.18
N THR A 129 -20.73 10.72 -2.87
CA THR A 129 -19.40 10.31 -2.39
C THR A 129 -19.46 9.67 -1.01
N THR A 130 -18.49 8.80 -0.72
CA THR A 130 -18.18 8.27 0.62
C THR A 130 -17.16 9.16 1.36
N TYR A 131 -16.43 10.04 0.64
CA TYR A 131 -15.30 10.82 1.15
C TYR A 131 -15.53 12.34 0.93
N PRO A 132 -16.50 12.94 1.66
CA PRO A 132 -16.90 14.34 1.43
C PRO A 132 -15.80 15.36 1.78
N GLN A 133 -14.92 15.09 2.74
CA GLN A 133 -13.90 16.06 3.13
C GLN A 133 -12.78 16.13 2.09
N LEU A 134 -12.39 15.00 1.51
CA LEU A 134 -11.44 14.96 0.40
C LEU A 134 -11.98 15.72 -0.83
N LEU A 135 -13.25 15.51 -1.17
CA LEU A 135 -13.90 16.23 -2.27
C LEU A 135 -13.97 17.74 -1.99
N LYS A 136 -14.33 18.16 -0.77
CA LYS A 136 -14.35 19.58 -0.36
C LYS A 136 -12.98 20.23 -0.46
N ARG A 137 -11.93 19.54 0.01
CA ARG A 137 -10.55 20.03 -0.09
C ARG A 137 -10.17 20.26 -1.55
N PHE A 138 -10.40 19.25 -2.41
CA PHE A 138 -10.12 19.35 -3.84
C PHE A 138 -10.88 20.52 -4.50
N ALA A 139 -12.17 20.67 -4.23
CA ALA A 139 -12.98 21.74 -4.77
C ALA A 139 -12.43 23.12 -4.37
N LYS A 140 -12.09 23.28 -3.09
CA LYS A 140 -11.49 24.53 -2.57
C LYS A 140 -10.16 24.85 -3.23
N GLU A 141 -9.26 23.86 -3.37
CA GLU A 141 -7.94 24.02 -3.98
C GLU A 141 -8.02 24.40 -5.46
N ASN A 142 -9.08 23.96 -6.15
CA ASN A 142 -9.30 24.23 -7.57
C ASN A 142 -10.28 25.40 -7.84
N GLY A 143 -10.77 26.06 -6.80
CA GLY A 143 -11.66 27.21 -6.91
C GLY A 143 -12.97 26.90 -7.62
N ILE A 144 -13.55 25.73 -7.33
CA ILE A 144 -14.89 25.31 -7.75
C ILE A 144 -15.76 25.05 -6.52
N ASN A 145 -17.08 25.30 -6.67
CA ASN A 145 -18.07 24.96 -5.64
C ASN A 145 -18.82 23.70 -6.07
N VAL A 146 -18.87 22.72 -5.19
CA VAL A 146 -19.61 21.48 -5.45
C VAL A 146 -20.54 21.18 -4.27
N GLU A 147 -21.70 20.64 -4.60
CA GLU A 147 -22.55 20.01 -3.60
C GLU A 147 -22.21 18.52 -3.51
N PHE A 148 -22.55 17.89 -2.37
CA PHE A 148 -22.39 16.44 -2.26
C PHE A 148 -23.53 15.81 -1.48
N CYS A 149 -23.83 14.56 -1.81
CA CYS A 149 -24.65 13.67 -0.99
C CYS A 149 -23.78 12.51 -0.48
N LEU A 150 -23.87 12.26 0.82
CA LEU A 150 -23.10 11.20 1.48
C LEU A 150 -23.80 9.85 1.26
N LEU A 151 -23.08 8.92 0.61
CA LEU A 151 -23.49 7.52 0.50
C LEU A 151 -22.40 6.64 1.10
N LYS A 152 -22.80 5.55 1.78
CA LYS A 152 -21.89 4.58 2.41
C LYS A 152 -21.75 3.29 1.60
N GLY A 153 -21.76 3.40 0.27
CA GLY A 153 -21.67 2.31 -0.70
C GLY A 153 -22.63 2.50 -1.86
N SER A 154 -22.44 1.76 -2.94
CA SER A 154 -23.24 1.84 -4.19
C SER A 154 -23.38 3.27 -4.71
N VAL A 155 -22.30 4.03 -4.64
CA VAL A 155 -22.24 5.44 -5.04
C VAL A 155 -22.52 5.60 -6.54
N GLU A 156 -22.11 4.60 -7.34
CA GLU A 156 -22.22 4.54 -8.80
C GLU A 156 -23.65 4.57 -9.33
N VAL A 157 -24.66 4.24 -8.51
CA VAL A 157 -26.06 4.29 -8.95
C VAL A 157 -26.70 5.68 -8.81
N ALA A 158 -26.07 6.60 -8.07
CA ALA A 158 -26.64 7.88 -7.72
C ALA A 158 -27.07 8.74 -8.93
N PRO A 159 -26.28 8.85 -10.01
CA PRO A 159 -26.70 9.62 -11.18
C PRO A 159 -27.93 9.02 -11.88
N ARG A 160 -28.01 7.69 -11.99
CA ARG A 160 -29.14 7.01 -12.64
C ARG A 160 -30.49 7.23 -11.94
N VAL A 161 -30.44 7.44 -10.61
CA VAL A 161 -31.68 7.69 -9.82
C VAL A 161 -31.93 9.18 -9.58
N GLY A 162 -31.15 10.07 -10.20
CA GLY A 162 -31.31 11.51 -10.10
C GLY A 162 -30.93 12.10 -8.72
N LEU A 163 -30.10 11.39 -7.95
CA LEU A 163 -29.64 11.84 -6.63
C LEU A 163 -28.45 12.80 -6.73
N ALA A 164 -27.63 12.66 -7.77
CA ALA A 164 -26.46 13.48 -8.05
C ALA A 164 -26.21 13.59 -9.54
N ASP A 165 -25.47 14.61 -9.98
CA ASP A 165 -25.05 14.79 -11.36
C ASP A 165 -23.87 13.86 -11.75
N GLY A 166 -23.03 13.56 -10.77
CA GLY A 166 -21.88 12.68 -10.92
C GLY A 166 -21.53 12.02 -9.58
N ILE A 167 -20.43 11.31 -9.58
CA ILE A 167 -19.90 10.67 -8.37
C ILE A 167 -18.45 11.09 -8.12
N CYS A 168 -18.01 10.99 -6.86
CA CYS A 168 -16.61 11.04 -6.51
C CYS A 168 -16.31 9.84 -5.62
N ASP A 169 -15.62 8.83 -6.15
CA ASP A 169 -15.39 7.57 -5.45
C ASP A 169 -14.07 6.91 -5.86
N LEU A 170 -13.73 5.80 -5.19
CA LEU A 170 -12.50 5.06 -5.42
C LEU A 170 -12.57 4.28 -6.73
N VAL A 171 -11.59 4.52 -7.58
CA VAL A 171 -11.42 3.85 -8.87
C VAL A 171 -10.14 3.03 -8.84
N SER A 172 -10.26 1.76 -9.17
CA SER A 172 -9.12 0.85 -9.33
C SER A 172 -8.84 0.61 -10.81
N THR A 173 -9.69 -0.16 -11.48
CA THR A 173 -9.59 -0.47 -12.92
C THR A 173 -10.54 0.36 -13.78
N GLY A 174 -11.60 0.93 -13.21
CA GLY A 174 -12.64 1.64 -13.93
C GLY A 174 -13.83 0.77 -14.36
N ALA A 175 -13.72 -0.55 -14.31
CA ALA A 175 -14.77 -1.47 -14.79
C ALA A 175 -16.15 -1.24 -14.14
N THR A 176 -16.19 -0.86 -12.86
CA THR A 176 -17.46 -0.54 -12.17
C THR A 176 -18.08 0.74 -12.72
N LEU A 177 -17.27 1.74 -13.06
CA LEU A 177 -17.76 2.99 -13.68
C LEU A 177 -18.38 2.69 -15.04
N GLU A 178 -17.65 2.01 -15.92
CA GLU A 178 -18.11 1.64 -17.28
C GLU A 178 -19.40 0.82 -17.22
N ALA A 179 -19.49 -0.17 -16.32
CA ALA A 179 -20.71 -0.96 -16.14
C ALA A 179 -21.94 -0.15 -15.71
N ASN A 180 -21.74 1.06 -15.16
CA ASN A 180 -22.80 1.98 -14.73
C ASN A 180 -22.96 3.19 -15.66
N GLY A 181 -22.32 3.20 -16.85
CA GLY A 181 -22.39 4.30 -17.82
C GLY A 181 -21.72 5.58 -17.32
N LEU A 182 -20.64 5.43 -16.56
CA LEU A 182 -19.86 6.54 -16.01
C LEU A 182 -18.45 6.53 -16.61
N LYS A 183 -17.91 7.71 -16.85
CA LYS A 183 -16.51 7.93 -17.24
C LYS A 183 -15.78 8.78 -16.21
N GLU A 184 -14.55 8.39 -15.91
CA GLU A 184 -13.66 9.17 -15.06
C GLU A 184 -13.23 10.46 -15.79
N VAL A 185 -13.36 11.62 -15.11
CA VAL A 185 -13.05 12.92 -15.70
C VAL A 185 -11.96 13.68 -14.95
N ALA A 186 -11.80 13.47 -13.66
CA ALA A 186 -10.75 14.13 -12.89
C ALA A 186 -10.29 13.25 -11.72
N GLU A 187 -8.98 13.14 -11.56
CA GLU A 187 -8.38 12.51 -10.38
C GLU A 187 -8.29 13.53 -9.25
N VAL A 188 -8.77 13.17 -8.08
CA VAL A 188 -8.81 14.00 -6.87
C VAL A 188 -7.64 13.66 -5.94
N PHE A 189 -7.34 12.37 -5.77
CA PHE A 189 -6.37 11.88 -4.81
C PHE A 189 -5.89 10.47 -5.14
N ARG A 190 -4.60 10.21 -5.00
CA ARG A 190 -4.03 8.85 -5.08
C ARG A 190 -3.86 8.26 -3.71
N SER A 191 -4.34 7.05 -3.52
CA SER A 191 -4.28 6.31 -2.27
C SER A 191 -3.46 5.05 -2.42
N LYS A 192 -2.69 4.75 -1.37
CA LYS A 192 -2.10 3.44 -1.08
C LYS A 192 -2.46 3.05 0.34
N ALA A 193 -2.15 1.83 0.73
CA ALA A 193 -2.24 1.43 2.12
C ALA A 193 -1.06 1.99 2.91
N SER A 194 -1.32 2.38 4.17
CA SER A 194 -0.29 2.80 5.13
C SER A 194 -0.42 2.01 6.42
N LEU A 195 0.73 1.68 7.01
CA LEU A 195 0.83 1.27 8.40
C LEU A 195 0.97 2.52 9.25
N ILE A 196 0.01 2.73 10.13
CA ILE A 196 -0.03 3.87 11.05
C ILE A 196 0.06 3.39 12.50
N GLN A 197 0.57 4.25 13.37
CA GLN A 197 0.74 4.01 14.80
C GLN A 197 0.07 5.15 15.57
N ARG A 198 -0.45 4.84 16.76
CA ARG A 198 -0.89 5.87 17.71
C ARG A 198 0.26 6.81 18.07
N SER A 199 -0.05 8.08 18.27
CA SER A 199 0.95 9.11 18.60
C SER A 199 1.50 9.00 20.03
N ASP A 200 0.73 8.41 20.96
CA ASP A 200 1.15 8.24 22.34
C ASP A 200 2.28 7.21 22.46
N THR A 201 3.11 7.39 23.47
CA THR A 201 4.22 6.46 23.76
C THR A 201 3.69 5.06 24.06
N LEU A 202 4.18 4.09 23.33
CA LEU A 202 3.97 2.68 23.67
C LEU A 202 4.79 2.32 24.90
N GLY A 203 4.21 1.51 25.80
CA GLY A 203 4.99 0.95 26.92
C GLY A 203 6.12 0.03 26.40
N ALA A 204 7.19 -0.13 27.19
CA ALA A 204 8.40 -0.86 26.78
C ALA A 204 8.14 -2.26 26.18
N GLU A 205 7.18 -3.00 26.73
CA GLU A 205 6.81 -4.34 26.24
C GLU A 205 6.22 -4.28 24.82
N LYS A 206 5.28 -3.34 24.57
CA LYS A 206 4.70 -3.16 23.23
C LYS A 206 5.72 -2.62 22.23
N GLN A 207 6.60 -1.73 22.68
CA GLN A 207 7.68 -1.22 21.84
C GLN A 207 8.61 -2.34 21.38
N ALA A 208 9.01 -3.26 22.26
CA ALA A 208 9.83 -4.41 21.88
C ALA A 208 9.16 -5.33 20.83
N ILE A 209 7.82 -5.49 20.93
CA ILE A 209 7.06 -6.23 19.91
C ILE A 209 7.11 -5.49 18.55
N LEU A 210 6.91 -4.18 18.59
CA LEU A 210 6.96 -3.32 17.40
C LEU A 210 8.35 -3.33 16.74
N ASP A 211 9.41 -3.21 17.56
CA ASP A 211 10.81 -3.25 17.10
C ASP A 211 11.17 -4.60 16.44
N THR A 212 10.45 -5.66 16.79
CA THR A 212 10.57 -6.97 16.14
C THR A 212 9.74 -7.05 14.85
N LEU A 213 8.56 -6.43 14.82
CA LEU A 213 7.62 -6.53 13.70
C LEU A 213 8.02 -5.63 12.52
N LEU A 214 8.40 -4.37 12.77
CA LEU A 214 8.70 -3.40 11.71
C LEU A 214 9.83 -3.84 10.78
N PRO A 215 10.98 -4.35 11.26
CA PRO A 215 12.02 -4.86 10.36
C PRO A 215 11.53 -6.01 9.47
N ARG A 216 10.59 -6.85 9.96
CA ARG A 216 9.99 -7.90 9.14
C ARG A 216 9.10 -7.34 8.04
N VAL A 217 8.29 -6.31 8.36
CA VAL A 217 7.45 -5.61 7.36
C VAL A 217 8.33 -4.98 6.28
N HIS A 218 9.34 -4.22 6.68
CA HIS A 218 10.27 -3.60 5.74
C HIS A 218 11.04 -4.62 4.89
N GLY A 219 11.49 -5.71 5.53
CA GLY A 219 12.22 -6.78 4.84
C GLY A 219 11.35 -7.54 3.83
N VAL A 220 10.06 -7.73 4.13
CA VAL A 220 9.10 -8.32 3.20
C VAL A 220 8.83 -7.39 2.01
N MET A 221 8.67 -6.09 2.26
CA MET A 221 8.44 -5.09 1.21
C MET A 221 9.68 -4.95 0.31
N LYS A 222 10.86 -4.78 0.90
CA LYS A 222 12.12 -4.67 0.16
C LYS A 222 12.39 -5.93 -0.69
N ALA A 223 12.11 -7.11 -0.15
CA ALA A 223 12.26 -8.37 -0.88
C ALA A 223 11.36 -8.47 -2.11
N LYS A 224 10.15 -7.91 -2.07
CA LYS A 224 9.20 -7.92 -3.20
C LYS A 224 9.72 -7.10 -4.38
N GLU A 225 10.37 -5.97 -4.10
CA GLU A 225 10.97 -5.06 -5.09
C GLU A 225 12.37 -5.49 -5.53
N SER A 226 12.86 -6.63 -5.03
CA SER A 226 14.22 -7.09 -5.27
C SER A 226 14.25 -8.47 -5.92
N LYS A 227 15.30 -8.69 -6.72
CA LYS A 227 15.60 -9.99 -7.33
C LYS A 227 17.01 -10.40 -6.92
N TYR A 228 17.18 -11.68 -6.69
CA TYR A 228 18.50 -12.27 -6.55
C TYR A 228 18.97 -12.73 -7.93
N ILE A 229 20.10 -12.20 -8.35
CA ILE A 229 20.70 -12.49 -9.65
C ILE A 229 22.01 -13.25 -9.42
N MET A 230 22.15 -14.36 -10.13
CA MET A 230 23.39 -15.09 -10.22
C MET A 230 23.76 -15.27 -11.69
N LEU A 231 25.02 -15.06 -12.03
CA LEU A 231 25.53 -15.29 -13.37
C LEU A 231 27.01 -15.66 -13.33
N HIS A 232 27.46 -16.23 -14.43
CA HIS A 232 28.91 -16.43 -14.68
C HIS A 232 29.42 -15.31 -15.60
N ALA A 233 30.49 -14.63 -15.20
CA ALA A 233 31.08 -13.52 -15.91
C ALA A 233 32.57 -13.77 -16.21
N PRO A 234 33.09 -13.27 -17.35
CA PRO A 234 34.53 -13.20 -17.55
C PRO A 234 35.20 -12.37 -16.45
N LYS A 235 36.28 -12.86 -15.89
CA LYS A 235 36.97 -12.25 -14.74
C LYS A 235 37.44 -10.82 -15.01
N ASP A 236 37.85 -10.54 -16.23
CA ASP A 236 38.31 -9.24 -16.70
C ASP A 236 37.16 -8.24 -16.97
N LYS A 237 35.89 -8.73 -17.03
CA LYS A 237 34.71 -7.93 -17.31
C LYS A 237 33.83 -7.64 -16.07
N VAL A 238 34.24 -8.08 -14.89
CA VAL A 238 33.48 -7.94 -13.65
C VAL A 238 33.07 -6.48 -13.35
N ALA A 239 33.95 -5.50 -13.63
CA ALA A 239 33.65 -4.09 -13.40
C ALA A 239 32.54 -3.58 -14.33
N GLU A 240 32.57 -3.95 -15.62
CA GLU A 240 31.53 -3.60 -16.60
C GLU A 240 30.19 -4.27 -16.25
N VAL A 241 30.25 -5.56 -15.91
CA VAL A 241 29.09 -6.34 -15.45
C VAL A 241 28.45 -5.71 -14.22
N SER A 242 29.23 -5.29 -13.24
CA SER A 242 28.73 -4.62 -12.02
C SER A 242 28.06 -3.28 -12.32
N THR A 243 28.49 -2.57 -13.35
CA THR A 243 27.87 -1.30 -13.78
C THR A 243 26.49 -1.53 -14.40
N LEU A 244 26.30 -2.64 -15.13
CA LEU A 244 25.00 -3.00 -15.73
C LEU A 244 23.99 -3.52 -14.70
N MET A 245 24.46 -3.93 -13.52
CA MET A 245 23.62 -4.47 -12.44
C MET A 245 23.70 -3.55 -11.21
N PRO A 246 23.02 -2.38 -11.21
CA PRO A 246 22.99 -1.52 -10.04
C PRO A 246 22.26 -2.25 -8.90
N GLY A 247 23.03 -2.88 -8.03
CA GLY A 247 22.55 -3.61 -6.87
C GLY A 247 22.36 -2.71 -5.66
N THR A 248 21.62 -3.22 -4.68
CA THR A 248 21.48 -2.58 -3.36
C THR A 248 22.73 -2.70 -2.51
N GLU A 249 23.62 -3.65 -2.87
CA GLU A 249 24.87 -3.98 -2.17
C GLU A 249 25.96 -4.37 -3.16
N THR A 250 27.21 -4.39 -2.68
CA THR A 250 28.37 -4.84 -3.47
C THR A 250 28.17 -6.29 -3.91
N PRO A 251 28.38 -6.62 -5.21
CA PRO A 251 28.28 -7.98 -5.69
C PRO A 251 29.24 -8.93 -4.96
N THR A 252 28.78 -10.13 -4.66
CA THR A 252 29.64 -11.22 -4.19
C THR A 252 30.26 -11.92 -5.41
N ILE A 253 31.58 -12.03 -5.44
CA ILE A 253 32.32 -12.64 -6.53
C ILE A 253 33.02 -13.89 -6.02
N LEU A 254 32.74 -15.04 -6.66
CA LEU A 254 33.29 -16.35 -6.29
C LEU A 254 34.01 -17.00 -7.46
N PRO A 255 35.16 -17.69 -7.22
CA PRO A 255 35.81 -18.44 -8.26
C PRO A 255 34.98 -19.64 -8.72
N LEU A 256 35.02 -19.97 -10.00
CA LEU A 256 34.40 -21.17 -10.55
C LEU A 256 35.36 -22.34 -10.52
N ALA A 257 34.89 -23.51 -10.08
CA ALA A 257 35.67 -24.74 -10.11
C ALA A 257 36.04 -25.12 -11.56
N GLY A 258 37.36 -25.28 -11.84
CA GLY A 258 37.84 -25.66 -13.15
C GLY A 258 37.81 -24.57 -14.22
N ARG A 259 37.56 -23.31 -13.87
CA ARG A 259 37.54 -22.16 -14.79
C ARG A 259 38.22 -20.96 -14.15
N GLU A 260 39.47 -20.73 -14.51
CA GLU A 260 40.27 -19.59 -13.99
C GLU A 260 39.93 -18.25 -14.67
N ASP A 261 39.37 -18.32 -15.87
CA ASP A 261 38.95 -17.18 -16.70
C ASP A 261 37.60 -16.60 -16.34
N MET A 262 36.78 -17.31 -15.52
CA MET A 262 35.43 -16.97 -15.18
C MET A 262 35.19 -16.89 -13.66
N VAL A 263 34.20 -16.13 -13.27
CA VAL A 263 33.73 -16.01 -11.87
C VAL A 263 32.20 -16.12 -11.80
N ALA A 264 31.70 -16.59 -10.68
CA ALA A 264 30.28 -16.45 -10.35
C ALA A 264 30.10 -15.08 -9.68
N VAL A 265 29.12 -14.34 -10.16
CA VAL A 265 28.69 -13.04 -9.59
C VAL A 265 27.29 -13.21 -9.02
N HIS A 266 27.12 -12.84 -7.76
CA HIS A 266 25.83 -12.83 -7.07
C HIS A 266 25.51 -11.41 -6.65
N VAL A 267 24.31 -10.95 -6.95
CA VAL A 267 23.85 -9.59 -6.59
C VAL A 267 22.36 -9.59 -6.29
N VAL A 268 21.97 -8.71 -5.38
CA VAL A 268 20.56 -8.34 -5.16
C VAL A 268 20.33 -7.04 -5.93
N ALA A 269 19.48 -7.08 -6.95
CA ALA A 269 19.10 -5.94 -7.76
C ALA A 269 17.64 -5.58 -7.55
N THR A 270 17.28 -4.34 -7.86
CA THR A 270 15.87 -3.91 -7.89
C THR A 270 15.11 -4.58 -9.05
N GLU A 271 13.78 -4.57 -9.02
CA GLU A 271 12.92 -5.22 -10.02
C GLU A 271 13.04 -4.64 -11.44
N THR A 272 13.82 -3.56 -11.64
CA THR A 272 14.11 -2.94 -12.93
C THR A 272 15.13 -3.71 -13.79
N PHE A 273 15.37 -4.99 -13.48
CA PHE A 273 16.25 -5.85 -14.27
C PHE A 273 15.46 -6.44 -15.45
N PHE A 274 15.59 -5.84 -16.64
CA PHE A 274 14.87 -6.19 -17.85
C PHE A 274 15.65 -7.10 -18.79
N TRP A 275 14.98 -7.60 -19.83
CA TRP A 275 15.58 -8.46 -20.86
C TRP A 275 16.77 -7.79 -21.56
N GLU A 276 16.71 -6.48 -21.83
CA GLU A 276 17.77 -5.68 -22.43
C GLU A 276 19.06 -5.78 -21.61
N THR A 277 18.98 -5.65 -20.28
CA THR A 277 20.16 -5.82 -19.40
C THR A 277 20.74 -7.22 -19.47
N MET A 278 19.90 -8.25 -19.62
CA MET A 278 20.38 -9.63 -19.79
C MET A 278 21.08 -9.83 -21.15
N GLU A 279 20.59 -9.17 -22.21
CA GLU A 279 21.21 -9.19 -23.54
C GLU A 279 22.59 -8.49 -23.52
N ASP A 280 22.69 -7.32 -22.84
CA ASP A 280 23.95 -6.60 -22.66
C ASP A 280 24.97 -7.43 -21.87
N LEU A 281 24.54 -8.08 -20.78
CA LEU A 281 25.39 -8.99 -20.02
C LEU A 281 25.88 -10.17 -20.87
N LYS A 282 25.02 -10.72 -21.72
CA LYS A 282 25.37 -11.79 -22.64
C LYS A 282 26.38 -11.30 -23.69
N ALA A 283 26.25 -10.06 -24.17
CA ALA A 283 27.24 -9.46 -25.11
C ALA A 283 28.60 -9.28 -24.46
N LEU A 284 28.69 -9.07 -23.14
CA LEU A 284 29.94 -9.06 -22.37
C LEU A 284 30.51 -10.45 -22.11
N GLY A 285 29.89 -11.52 -22.62
CA GLY A 285 30.34 -12.89 -22.44
C GLY A 285 29.79 -13.57 -21.18
N CYS A 286 28.83 -12.97 -20.50
CA CYS A 286 28.16 -13.60 -19.36
C CYS A 286 27.27 -14.75 -19.84
N HIS A 287 27.14 -15.76 -19.00
CA HIS A 287 26.23 -16.88 -19.22
C HIS A 287 25.67 -17.43 -17.89
N SER A 288 24.77 -18.42 -17.97
CA SER A 288 24.11 -19.00 -16.79
C SER A 288 23.42 -17.95 -15.93
N ILE A 289 22.78 -16.95 -16.58
CA ILE A 289 22.09 -15.85 -15.89
C ILE A 289 20.80 -16.37 -15.28
N LEU A 290 20.69 -16.32 -13.96
CA LEU A 290 19.50 -16.71 -13.18
C LEU A 290 18.95 -15.50 -12.43
N VAL A 291 17.66 -15.28 -12.55
CA VAL A 291 16.93 -14.22 -11.83
C VAL A 291 15.85 -14.87 -10.98
N MET A 292 15.96 -14.74 -9.66
CA MET A 292 15.09 -15.40 -8.71
C MET A 292 14.37 -14.39 -7.81
N PRO A 293 13.08 -14.60 -7.50
CA PRO A 293 12.38 -13.78 -6.52
C PRO A 293 12.96 -14.01 -5.12
N ILE A 294 12.96 -12.95 -4.31
CA ILE A 294 13.36 -13.01 -2.91
C ILE A 294 12.10 -13.02 -2.05
N GLU A 295 11.96 -14.01 -1.17
CA GLU A 295 10.81 -14.09 -0.28
C GLU A 295 10.90 -13.13 0.91
N LYS A 296 12.09 -13.00 1.47
CA LYS A 296 12.37 -12.19 2.68
C LYS A 296 13.79 -11.68 2.62
N MET A 297 13.98 -10.44 3.04
CA MET A 297 15.30 -9.82 3.15
C MET A 297 15.37 -9.07 4.47
N MET A 298 16.48 -9.17 5.17
CA MET A 298 16.77 -8.42 6.38
C MET A 298 18.22 -7.96 6.28
N GLY A 299 18.44 -6.68 6.43
CA GLY A 299 19.76 -6.03 6.44
C GLY A 299 19.81 -4.94 7.47
#